data_ce661f5b4498638cfae06d2b59c1758c
#
_entry.id   ce661f5b4498638cfae06d2b59c1758c
#
_cell.length_a   1.000
_cell.length_b   1.000
_cell.length_c   1.000
_cell.angle_alpha   90.00
_cell.angle_beta   90.00
_cell.angle_gamma   90.00
#
_symmetry.space_group_name_H-M   'P 1'
#
loop_
_entity.id
_entity.type
_entity.pdbx_description
1 polymer ?
#
loop_
_entity_poly.entity_id
_entity_poly.type
_entity_poly.pdbx_seq_one_letter_code
_entity_poly.pdbx_strand_id
1 'polypeptide(L)'
;GKKVHSIPIKDEREFVNINTFDDYKNAHDLDRMFIYEECIKNNISLEDPNSFQKGLDVKISKNVHIGPNVILSGSTVLKENVRIEGNSYIKDSTVGKGTVIKPFTSIESSLIGSSSQVGPFSNIRPESTIENNVKIGNFVELKKSNIGSKSKVPHLSYIGDTDMGSGVNIGAGTITCNYDGFDK
;
A
#
# COMPACT_ATOMS: atom_id res chain seq x y z
N GLY A 1 -1.41 47.53 18.96
CA GLY A 1 -0.69 46.88 17.85
C GLY A 1 -0.76 45.39 18.00
N LYS A 2 -1.02 44.64 16.92
CA LYS A 2 -0.97 43.18 16.91
C LYS A 2 0.48 42.72 17.10
N LYS A 3 0.72 41.75 17.99
CA LYS A 3 2.03 41.14 18.14
C LYS A 3 2.30 40.24 16.94
N VAL A 4 3.40 40.45 16.25
CA VAL A 4 3.88 39.59 15.18
C VAL A 4 4.91 38.64 15.78
N HIS A 5 4.77 37.35 15.56
CA HIS A 5 5.73 36.35 15.97
C HIS A 5 6.38 35.78 14.70
N SER A 6 7.72 35.71 14.69
CA SER A 6 8.48 35.02 13.65
C SER A 6 8.72 33.57 14.04
N ILE A 7 8.50 32.65 13.12
CA ILE A 7 8.80 31.22 13.28
C ILE A 7 10.02 30.94 12.40
N PRO A 8 11.18 30.57 12.96
CA PRO A 8 12.34 30.23 12.18
C PRO A 8 12.11 28.91 11.45
N ILE A 9 12.29 28.90 10.14
CA ILE A 9 12.34 27.69 9.32
C ILE A 9 13.76 27.15 9.36
N LYS A 10 13.91 25.86 9.69
CA LYS A 10 15.24 25.23 9.84
C LYS A 10 15.83 24.77 8.52
N ASP A 11 15.02 24.41 7.57
CA ASP A 11 15.43 23.94 6.24
C ASP A 11 14.81 24.84 5.17
N GLU A 12 15.63 25.60 4.48
CA GLU A 12 15.20 26.55 3.45
C GLU A 12 14.48 25.84 2.29
N ARG A 13 14.73 24.54 2.09
CA ARG A 13 14.07 23.71 1.07
C ARG A 13 12.57 23.50 1.34
N GLU A 14 12.13 23.65 2.60
CA GLU A 14 10.71 23.59 2.96
C GLU A 14 9.93 24.85 2.59
N PHE A 15 10.62 25.90 2.14
CA PHE A 15 10.01 27.18 1.82
C PHE A 15 10.19 27.51 0.34
N VAL A 16 9.40 26.85 -0.51
CA VAL A 16 9.41 27.10 -1.96
C VAL A 16 8.13 27.82 -2.36
N ASN A 17 8.29 28.95 -3.04
CA ASN A 17 7.16 29.65 -3.64
C ASN A 17 6.96 29.15 -5.08
N ILE A 18 5.72 28.77 -5.44
CA ILE A 18 5.40 28.21 -6.75
C ILE A 18 4.56 29.23 -7.52
N ASN A 19 5.18 29.93 -8.47
CA ASN A 19 4.53 30.91 -9.33
C ASN A 19 4.66 30.54 -10.82
N THR A 20 5.66 29.76 -11.17
CA THR A 20 5.99 29.37 -12.55
C THR A 20 6.03 27.85 -12.69
N PHE A 21 6.06 27.36 -13.93
CA PHE A 21 6.26 25.93 -14.19
C PHE A 21 7.65 25.45 -13.73
N ASP A 22 8.66 26.31 -13.81
CA ASP A 22 10.00 25.99 -13.34
C ASP A 22 10.03 25.86 -11.80
N ASP A 23 9.31 26.73 -11.08
CA ASP A 23 9.15 26.59 -9.62
C ASP A 23 8.45 25.28 -9.24
N TYR A 24 7.40 24.91 -9.99
CA TYR A 24 6.71 23.64 -9.79
C TYR A 24 7.65 22.45 -9.98
N LYS A 25 8.44 22.46 -11.05
CA LYS A 25 9.45 21.43 -11.31
C LYS A 25 10.47 21.34 -10.17
N ASN A 26 10.99 22.49 -9.73
CA ASN A 26 11.95 22.54 -8.63
C ASN A 26 11.35 22.00 -7.33
N ALA A 27 10.10 22.35 -6.99
CA ALA A 27 9.41 21.82 -5.83
C ALA A 27 9.24 20.30 -5.90
N HIS A 28 8.93 19.76 -7.08
CA HIS A 28 8.82 18.33 -7.30
C HIS A 28 10.17 17.61 -7.16
N ASP A 29 11.26 18.21 -7.63
CA ASP A 29 12.60 17.64 -7.46
C ASP A 29 13.04 17.65 -5.99
N LEU A 30 12.69 18.69 -5.24
CA LEU A 30 12.89 18.76 -3.79
C LEU A 30 12.11 17.69 -3.02
N ASP A 31 10.84 17.48 -3.35
CA ASP A 31 10.02 16.42 -2.74
C ASP A 31 10.67 15.04 -2.93
N ARG A 32 11.18 14.76 -4.13
CA ARG A 32 11.96 13.53 -4.41
C ARG A 32 13.19 13.42 -3.55
N MET A 33 13.92 14.51 -3.35
CA MET A 33 15.10 14.51 -2.47
C MET A 33 14.72 14.15 -1.03
N PHE A 34 13.66 14.71 -0.48
CA PHE A 34 13.15 14.37 0.86
C PHE A 34 12.78 12.89 0.97
N ILE A 35 12.07 12.35 -0.02
CA ILE A 35 11.75 10.92 -0.09
C ILE A 35 13.03 10.07 -0.07
N TYR A 36 14.05 10.47 -0.82
CA TYR A 36 15.35 9.79 -0.86
C TYR A 36 16.06 9.80 0.50
N GLU A 37 16.13 10.97 1.13
CA GLU A 37 16.74 11.12 2.45
C GLU A 37 16.03 10.24 3.50
N GLU A 38 14.69 10.19 3.46
CA GLU A 38 13.89 9.29 4.30
C GLU A 38 14.23 7.81 4.02
N CYS A 39 14.36 7.44 2.75
CA CYS A 39 14.69 6.07 2.36
C CYS A 39 16.07 5.64 2.87
N ILE A 40 17.08 6.48 2.72
CA ILE A 40 18.43 6.22 3.23
C ILE A 40 18.41 6.05 4.76
N LYS A 41 17.76 6.98 5.47
CA LYS A 41 17.67 6.97 6.93
C LYS A 41 17.02 5.70 7.48
N ASN A 42 16.03 5.18 6.79
CA ASN A 42 15.25 4.01 7.21
C ASN A 42 15.68 2.70 6.54
N ASN A 43 16.78 2.70 5.80
CA ASN A 43 17.25 1.53 5.04
C ASN A 43 16.15 0.97 4.11
N ILE A 44 15.46 1.86 3.40
CA ILE A 44 14.45 1.51 2.40
C ILE A 44 15.15 1.38 1.04
N SER A 45 14.95 0.25 0.37
CA SER A 45 15.47 0.02 -0.99
C SER A 45 14.43 0.41 -2.03
N LEU A 46 14.75 1.39 -2.86
CA LEU A 46 13.97 1.76 -4.06
C LEU A 46 14.70 1.25 -5.30
N GLU A 47 14.04 0.41 -6.11
CA GLU A 47 14.62 -0.06 -7.37
C GLU A 47 14.63 1.04 -8.44
N ASP A 48 13.54 1.81 -8.53
CA ASP A 48 13.44 2.96 -9.43
C ASP A 48 12.78 4.15 -8.72
N PRO A 49 13.57 5.08 -8.21
CA PRO A 49 13.07 6.26 -7.53
C PRO A 49 12.24 7.20 -8.41
N ASN A 50 12.46 7.16 -9.73
CA ASN A 50 11.74 8.07 -10.64
C ASN A 50 10.29 7.66 -10.86
N SER A 51 9.98 6.39 -10.69
CA SER A 51 8.63 5.85 -10.85
C SER A 51 7.88 5.65 -9.52
N PHE A 52 8.54 5.85 -8.39
CA PHE A 52 7.91 5.74 -7.07
C PHE A 52 7.13 7.00 -6.72
N GLN A 53 5.89 6.83 -6.26
CA GLN A 53 5.06 7.92 -5.77
C GLN A 53 4.62 7.65 -4.32
N LYS A 54 4.84 8.63 -3.46
CA LYS A 54 4.52 8.56 -2.03
C LYS A 54 3.66 9.76 -1.62
N GLY A 55 2.48 9.50 -1.08
CA GLY A 55 1.65 10.53 -0.46
C GLY A 55 2.22 11.02 0.88
N LEU A 56 1.80 12.21 1.30
CA LEU A 56 2.32 12.88 2.51
C LEU A 56 2.09 12.07 3.80
N ASP A 57 0.93 11.43 3.93
CA ASP A 57 0.56 10.69 5.15
C ASP A 57 1.04 9.24 5.16
N VAL A 58 1.76 8.81 4.11
CA VAL A 58 2.31 7.46 3.99
C VAL A 58 3.47 7.27 4.95
N LYS A 59 3.41 6.19 5.72
CA LYS A 59 4.46 5.81 6.68
C LYS A 59 5.14 4.51 6.25
N ILE A 60 6.45 4.54 6.09
CA ILE A 60 7.25 3.39 5.69
C ILE A 60 8.25 3.07 6.79
N SER A 61 8.17 1.85 7.34
CA SER A 61 9.12 1.37 8.34
C SER A 61 10.45 0.97 7.70
N LYS A 62 11.42 0.60 8.53
CA LYS A 62 12.76 0.22 8.06
C LYS A 62 12.80 -1.10 7.28
N ASN A 63 13.82 -1.24 6.44
CA ASN A 63 14.11 -2.43 5.65
C ASN A 63 12.97 -2.81 4.66
N VAL A 64 12.20 -1.83 4.20
CA VAL A 64 11.20 -2.06 3.16
C VAL A 64 11.88 -2.04 1.79
N HIS A 65 11.43 -2.91 0.89
CA HIS A 65 11.86 -2.94 -0.49
C HIS A 65 10.71 -2.56 -1.42
N ILE A 66 10.96 -1.63 -2.33
CA ILE A 66 9.96 -1.08 -3.24
C ILE A 66 10.49 -1.17 -4.68
N GLY A 67 9.81 -1.95 -5.49
CA GLY A 67 10.06 -2.09 -6.92
C GLY A 67 9.56 -0.89 -7.75
N PRO A 68 9.71 -0.92 -9.07
CA PRO A 68 9.33 0.19 -9.94
C PRO A 68 7.80 0.38 -10.01
N ASN A 69 7.37 1.61 -10.35
CA ASN A 69 5.97 1.97 -10.57
C ASN A 69 5.05 1.64 -9.39
N VAL A 70 5.51 1.82 -8.17
CA VAL A 70 4.69 1.69 -6.96
C VAL A 70 4.11 3.05 -6.58
N ILE A 71 2.81 3.07 -6.31
CA ILE A 71 2.10 4.24 -5.81
C ILE A 71 1.54 3.93 -4.42
N LEU A 72 1.97 4.70 -3.44
CA LEU A 72 1.46 4.66 -2.07
C LEU A 72 0.73 5.96 -1.76
N SER A 73 -0.52 5.90 -1.33
CA SER A 73 -1.32 7.09 -1.08
C SER A 73 -2.18 6.99 0.19
N GLY A 74 -2.80 8.12 0.56
CA GLY A 74 -3.60 8.23 1.78
C GLY A 74 -2.82 7.87 3.04
N SER A 75 -3.48 7.32 4.03
CA SER A 75 -2.91 6.93 5.32
C SER A 75 -2.23 5.54 5.31
N THR A 76 -1.60 5.18 4.18
CA THR A 76 -0.94 3.87 4.01
C THR A 76 0.25 3.69 4.96
N VAL A 77 0.33 2.51 5.57
CA VAL A 77 1.41 2.14 6.49
C VAL A 77 2.07 0.83 6.04
N LEU A 78 3.36 0.88 5.71
CA LEU A 78 4.18 -0.31 5.48
C LEU A 78 4.99 -0.63 6.73
N LYS A 79 4.83 -1.84 7.26
CA LYS A 79 5.61 -2.33 8.41
C LYS A 79 6.99 -2.84 7.97
N GLU A 80 7.83 -3.18 8.94
CA GLU A 80 9.21 -3.63 8.69
C GLU A 80 9.30 -4.82 7.73
N ASN A 81 10.34 -4.83 6.90
CA ASN A 81 10.66 -5.92 5.97
C ASN A 81 9.55 -6.24 4.94
N VAL A 82 8.63 -5.32 4.68
CA VAL A 82 7.67 -5.46 3.58
C VAL A 82 8.41 -5.38 2.26
N ARG A 83 8.02 -6.21 1.30
CA ARG A 83 8.52 -6.18 -0.07
C ARG A 83 7.38 -5.96 -1.06
N ILE A 84 7.49 -4.92 -1.88
CA ILE A 84 6.55 -4.64 -2.98
C ILE A 84 7.32 -4.81 -4.28
N GLU A 85 6.93 -5.76 -5.13
CA GLU A 85 7.70 -6.15 -6.33
C GLU A 85 7.43 -5.27 -7.57
N GLY A 86 6.68 -4.18 -7.41
CA GLY A 86 6.46 -3.20 -8.47
C GLY A 86 5.05 -3.19 -9.06
N ASN A 87 4.77 -2.19 -9.90
CA ASN A 87 3.50 -1.99 -10.61
C ASN A 87 2.26 -2.18 -9.72
N SER A 88 2.28 -1.64 -8.51
CA SER A 88 1.25 -1.85 -7.51
C SER A 88 0.73 -0.53 -6.94
N TYR A 89 -0.55 -0.51 -6.61
CA TYR A 89 -1.23 0.62 -5.98
C TYR A 89 -1.74 0.24 -4.60
N ILE A 90 -1.36 1.02 -3.58
CA ILE A 90 -1.79 0.79 -2.20
C ILE A 90 -2.27 2.12 -1.61
N LYS A 91 -3.52 2.15 -1.16
CA LYS A 91 -4.15 3.33 -0.59
C LYS A 91 -4.85 3.03 0.73
N ASP A 92 -4.72 3.95 1.71
CA ASP A 92 -5.42 3.89 3.00
C ASP A 92 -5.33 2.51 3.69
N SER A 93 -4.20 1.81 3.56
CA SER A 93 -4.07 0.41 3.95
C SER A 93 -2.84 0.18 4.84
N THR A 94 -2.91 -0.84 5.66
CA THR A 94 -1.77 -1.28 6.46
C THR A 94 -1.24 -2.62 5.93
N VAL A 95 0.06 -2.69 5.65
CA VAL A 95 0.74 -3.94 5.25
C VAL A 95 1.66 -4.40 6.37
N GLY A 96 1.40 -5.58 6.90
CA GLY A 96 2.10 -6.19 8.03
C GLY A 96 3.52 -6.63 7.72
N LYS A 97 4.30 -6.82 8.77
CA LYS A 97 5.73 -7.15 8.73
C LYS A 97 6.04 -8.38 7.86
N GLY A 98 7.06 -8.24 6.99
CA GLY A 98 7.55 -9.34 6.16
C GLY A 98 6.58 -9.82 5.08
N THR A 99 5.52 -9.07 4.82
CA THR A 99 4.56 -9.38 3.76
C THR A 99 5.12 -9.01 2.39
N VAL A 100 4.79 -9.83 1.40
CA VAL A 100 5.19 -9.64 0.01
C VAL A 100 3.97 -9.28 -0.84
N ILE A 101 4.03 -8.12 -1.48
CA ILE A 101 3.06 -7.69 -2.49
C ILE A 101 3.67 -7.96 -3.86
N LYS A 102 3.03 -8.84 -4.62
CA LYS A 102 3.44 -9.22 -5.97
C LYS A 102 2.99 -8.17 -7.00
N PRO A 103 3.58 -8.16 -8.21
CA PRO A 103 3.27 -7.14 -9.21
C PRO A 103 1.79 -7.07 -9.60
N PHE A 104 1.36 -5.89 -10.04
CA PHE A 104 0.01 -5.62 -10.52
C PHE A 104 -1.08 -5.89 -9.47
N THR A 105 -0.78 -5.59 -8.23
CA THR A 105 -1.71 -5.73 -7.10
C THR A 105 -2.28 -4.35 -6.71
N SER A 106 -3.59 -4.28 -6.54
CA SER A 106 -4.29 -3.12 -5.99
C SER A 106 -4.81 -3.44 -4.58
N ILE A 107 -4.56 -2.54 -3.62
CA ILE A 107 -5.03 -2.67 -2.24
C ILE A 107 -5.60 -1.33 -1.79
N GLU A 108 -6.85 -1.32 -1.35
CA GLU A 108 -7.51 -0.11 -0.88
C GLU A 108 -8.23 -0.34 0.43
N SER A 109 -8.06 0.59 1.38
CA SER A 109 -8.76 0.65 2.69
C SER A 109 -8.86 -0.71 3.38
N SER A 110 -7.71 -1.42 3.49
CA SER A 110 -7.64 -2.81 3.91
C SER A 110 -6.48 -3.08 4.87
N LEU A 111 -6.60 -4.15 5.65
CA LEU A 111 -5.56 -4.60 6.57
C LEU A 111 -4.94 -5.91 6.07
N ILE A 112 -3.63 -5.90 5.85
CA ILE A 112 -2.86 -7.08 5.45
C ILE A 112 -1.94 -7.47 6.60
N GLY A 113 -2.11 -8.66 7.13
CA GLY A 113 -1.32 -9.22 8.22
C GLY A 113 0.12 -9.52 7.84
N SER A 114 0.89 -9.98 8.80
CA SER A 114 2.32 -10.26 8.67
C SER A 114 2.59 -11.56 7.92
N SER A 115 3.77 -11.63 7.25
CA SER A 115 4.26 -12.85 6.57
C SER A 115 3.27 -13.41 5.54
N SER A 116 2.44 -12.55 4.99
CA SER A 116 1.45 -12.90 3.97
C SER A 116 1.99 -12.59 2.57
N GLN A 117 1.35 -13.16 1.56
CA GLN A 117 1.65 -12.87 0.16
C GLN A 117 0.36 -12.49 -0.56
N VAL A 118 0.38 -11.36 -1.29
CA VAL A 118 -0.77 -10.88 -2.07
C VAL A 118 -0.34 -10.63 -3.51
N GLY A 119 -1.07 -11.20 -4.44
CA GLY A 119 -0.82 -11.08 -5.87
C GLY A 119 -0.07 -12.27 -6.48
N PRO A 120 0.32 -12.17 -7.78
CA PRO A 120 0.13 -10.99 -8.64
C PRO A 120 -1.32 -10.83 -9.14
N PHE A 121 -1.60 -9.67 -9.76
CA PHE A 121 -2.91 -9.37 -10.37
C PHE A 121 -4.09 -9.59 -9.41
N SER A 122 -3.95 -9.17 -8.17
CA SER A 122 -5.01 -9.25 -7.15
C SER A 122 -5.61 -7.88 -6.87
N ASN A 123 -6.91 -7.86 -6.59
CA ASN A 123 -7.63 -6.66 -6.21
C ASN A 123 -8.22 -6.82 -4.80
N ILE A 124 -7.66 -6.11 -3.83
CA ILE A 124 -8.13 -6.12 -2.44
C ILE A 124 -8.90 -4.82 -2.22
N ARG A 125 -10.21 -4.95 -2.20
CA ARG A 125 -11.15 -3.83 -2.07
C ARG A 125 -11.38 -3.45 -0.61
N PRO A 126 -11.95 -2.26 -0.37
CA PRO A 126 -12.18 -1.73 0.96
C PRO A 126 -12.86 -2.71 1.93
N GLU A 127 -12.60 -2.49 3.21
CA GLU A 127 -13.13 -3.26 4.33
C GLU A 127 -12.69 -4.73 4.34
N SER A 128 -11.55 -5.06 3.71
CA SER A 128 -11.01 -6.40 3.73
C SER A 128 -9.88 -6.53 4.76
N THR A 129 -9.89 -7.63 5.50
CA THR A 129 -8.84 -8.00 6.45
C THR A 129 -8.24 -9.35 6.05
N ILE A 130 -6.94 -9.36 5.81
CA ILE A 130 -6.16 -10.56 5.56
C ILE A 130 -5.27 -10.76 6.79
N GLU A 131 -5.43 -11.86 7.50
CA GLU A 131 -4.62 -12.16 8.69
C GLU A 131 -3.18 -12.60 8.33
N ASN A 132 -2.46 -13.20 9.29
CA ASN A 132 -1.06 -13.57 9.15
C ASN A 132 -0.87 -14.87 8.35
N ASN A 133 0.25 -14.94 7.61
CA ASN A 133 0.64 -16.14 6.84
C ASN A 133 -0.38 -16.57 5.79
N VAL A 134 -1.15 -15.63 5.26
CA VAL A 134 -2.15 -15.89 4.22
C VAL A 134 -1.52 -15.76 2.84
N LYS A 135 -2.02 -16.56 1.89
CA LYS A 135 -1.64 -16.46 0.48
C LYS A 135 -2.86 -16.09 -0.37
N ILE A 136 -2.85 -14.90 -0.93
CA ILE A 136 -3.76 -14.48 -2.00
C ILE A 136 -2.99 -14.53 -3.31
N GLY A 137 -3.50 -15.25 -4.29
CA GLY A 137 -2.80 -15.44 -5.56
C GLY A 137 -3.42 -14.66 -6.72
N ASN A 138 -3.10 -15.07 -7.93
CA ASN A 138 -3.42 -14.32 -9.15
C ASN A 138 -4.91 -14.33 -9.49
N PHE A 139 -5.37 -13.17 -9.98
CA PHE A 139 -6.76 -12.95 -10.39
C PHE A 139 -7.76 -13.23 -9.27
N VAL A 140 -7.41 -12.84 -8.05
CA VAL A 140 -8.29 -12.91 -6.89
C VAL A 140 -8.79 -11.51 -6.56
N GLU A 141 -10.08 -11.38 -6.39
CA GLU A 141 -10.71 -10.19 -5.86
C GLU A 141 -11.29 -10.49 -4.48
N LEU A 142 -10.95 -9.64 -3.50
CA LEU A 142 -11.57 -9.64 -2.17
C LEU A 142 -12.37 -8.36 -1.98
N LYS A 143 -13.54 -8.46 -1.37
CA LYS A 143 -14.37 -7.31 -1.03
C LYS A 143 -15.02 -7.54 0.34
N LYS A 144 -14.78 -6.63 1.28
CA LYS A 144 -15.45 -6.67 2.61
C LYS A 144 -15.41 -8.07 3.23
N SER A 145 -14.21 -8.66 3.30
CA SER A 145 -14.03 -10.05 3.70
C SER A 145 -12.88 -10.20 4.69
N ASN A 146 -13.05 -11.12 5.63
CA ASN A 146 -12.03 -11.48 6.60
C ASN A 146 -11.44 -12.84 6.23
N ILE A 147 -10.13 -12.89 5.99
CA ILE A 147 -9.40 -14.10 5.61
C ILE A 147 -8.53 -14.53 6.78
N GLY A 148 -8.91 -15.61 7.45
CA GLY A 148 -8.23 -16.12 8.63
C GLY A 148 -6.82 -16.64 8.35
N SER A 149 -5.98 -16.63 9.37
CA SER A 149 -4.55 -16.95 9.31
C SER A 149 -4.26 -18.31 8.64
N LYS A 150 -3.15 -18.37 7.90
CA LYS A 150 -2.67 -19.56 7.18
C LYS A 150 -3.60 -20.06 6.07
N SER A 151 -4.61 -19.28 5.71
CA SER A 151 -5.52 -19.61 4.63
C SER A 151 -4.95 -19.24 3.26
N LYS A 152 -5.51 -19.84 2.23
CA LYS A 152 -5.05 -19.67 0.84
C LYS A 152 -6.23 -19.47 -0.09
N VAL A 153 -6.15 -18.42 -0.91
CA VAL A 153 -7.03 -18.16 -2.05
C VAL A 153 -6.13 -18.01 -3.28
N PRO A 154 -5.66 -19.11 -3.88
CA PRO A 154 -4.51 -19.07 -4.80
C PRO A 154 -4.82 -18.60 -6.20
N HIS A 155 -6.05 -18.74 -6.72
CA HIS A 155 -6.34 -18.50 -8.12
C HIS A 155 -7.80 -18.12 -8.39
N LEU A 156 -8.03 -17.20 -9.36
CA LEU A 156 -9.30 -17.00 -10.08
C LEU A 156 -10.54 -17.09 -9.18
N SER A 157 -10.63 -16.26 -8.16
CA SER A 157 -11.74 -16.34 -7.20
C SER A 157 -12.24 -14.94 -6.85
N TYR A 158 -13.54 -14.83 -6.67
CA TYR A 158 -14.17 -13.68 -6.03
C TYR A 158 -14.66 -14.06 -4.63
N ILE A 159 -14.13 -13.41 -3.63
CA ILE A 159 -14.52 -13.61 -2.22
C ILE A 159 -15.08 -12.28 -1.71
N GLY A 160 -16.38 -12.20 -1.59
CA GLY A 160 -17.09 -11.00 -1.15
C GLY A 160 -17.96 -11.26 0.08
N ASP A 161 -17.98 -10.29 0.99
CA ASP A 161 -18.81 -10.27 2.22
C ASP A 161 -18.69 -11.60 3.01
N THR A 162 -17.46 -12.10 3.17
CA THR A 162 -17.17 -13.46 3.67
C THR A 162 -16.26 -13.43 4.89
N ASP A 163 -16.62 -14.19 5.92
CA ASP A 163 -15.74 -14.49 7.04
C ASP A 163 -15.15 -15.91 6.86
N MET A 164 -13.87 -15.97 6.51
CA MET A 164 -13.17 -17.24 6.30
C MET A 164 -12.26 -17.56 7.49
N GLY A 165 -12.44 -18.73 8.06
CA GLY A 165 -11.62 -19.23 9.17
C GLY A 165 -10.14 -19.44 8.79
N SER A 166 -9.35 -19.85 9.77
CA SER A 166 -7.92 -20.11 9.60
C SER A 166 -7.65 -21.46 8.92
N GLY A 167 -6.57 -21.54 8.12
CA GLY A 167 -6.12 -22.79 7.49
C GLY A 167 -7.00 -23.28 6.32
N VAL A 168 -7.90 -22.46 5.83
CA VAL A 168 -8.77 -22.78 4.70
C VAL A 168 -8.02 -22.66 3.38
N ASN A 169 -8.31 -23.56 2.44
CA ASN A 169 -7.79 -23.48 1.07
C ASN A 169 -8.96 -23.44 0.08
N ILE A 170 -9.05 -22.36 -0.66
CA ILE A 170 -10.08 -22.11 -1.66
C ILE A 170 -9.62 -22.66 -3.01
N GLY A 171 -10.47 -23.44 -3.69
CA GLY A 171 -10.24 -23.91 -5.04
C GLY A 171 -10.40 -22.80 -6.08
N ALA A 172 -9.76 -22.96 -7.24
CA ALA A 172 -9.88 -22.03 -8.35
C ALA A 172 -11.34 -21.95 -8.86
N GLY A 173 -11.75 -20.76 -9.28
CA GLY A 173 -13.10 -20.52 -9.80
C GLY A 173 -14.17 -20.36 -8.73
N THR A 174 -13.80 -20.23 -7.47
CA THR A 174 -14.77 -19.99 -6.39
C THR A 174 -15.33 -18.57 -6.46
N ILE A 175 -16.64 -18.45 -6.40
CA ILE A 175 -17.35 -17.18 -6.33
C ILE A 175 -18.33 -17.26 -5.14
N THR A 176 -18.16 -16.36 -4.16
CA THR A 176 -19.14 -16.23 -3.08
C THR A 176 -20.35 -15.45 -3.58
N CYS A 177 -21.55 -16.00 -3.39
CA CYS A 177 -22.80 -15.35 -3.76
C CYS A 177 -23.19 -14.38 -2.65
N ASN A 178 -22.82 -13.12 -2.78
CA ASN A 178 -23.04 -12.07 -1.78
C ASN A 178 -24.10 -11.04 -2.16
N TYR A 179 -24.84 -11.28 -3.24
CA TYR A 179 -25.91 -10.40 -3.71
C TYR A 179 -27.12 -11.26 -4.16
N ASP A 180 -28.26 -11.03 -3.54
CA ASP A 180 -29.49 -11.78 -3.82
C ASP A 180 -30.40 -11.14 -4.88
N GLY A 181 -30.03 -9.97 -5.38
CA GLY A 181 -30.78 -9.21 -6.38
C GLY A 181 -31.68 -8.12 -5.80
N PHE A 182 -31.80 -8.00 -4.47
CA PHE A 182 -32.74 -7.09 -3.82
C PHE A 182 -32.07 -6.09 -2.90
N ASP A 183 -31.24 -6.51 -1.97
CA ASP A 183 -30.57 -5.64 -0.99
C ASP A 183 -29.03 -5.65 -1.17
N LYS A 184 -28.43 -4.43 -1.02
CA LYS A 184 -26.98 -4.21 -0.99
C LYS A 184 -26.55 -3.68 0.35
#